data_9a637ef481711194b08f766855f6cf50
#
_entry.id   9a637ef481711194b08f766855f6cf50
#
_cell.length_a   1.000
_cell.length_b   1.000
_cell.length_c   1.000
_cell.angle_alpha   90.00
_cell.angle_beta   90.00
_cell.angle_gamma   90.00
#
_symmetry.space_group_name_H-M   'P 1'
#
loop_
_entity.id
_entity.type
_entity.pdbx_description
1 polymer ?
#
loop_
_entity_poly.entity_id
_entity_poly.type
_entity_poly.pdbx_seq_one_letter_code
_entity_poly.pdbx_strand_id
1 'polypeptide(L)'
;MLALPRYPAPLLALSALFVLLGGCSVNGSYPDAIEPDAAKLRFVANTSNATLDYFDAAHCDGQTTGILNNLLLSDTARRVGMSVPAPKDAKGYLEVKLKPGEQIYLRTNMNSGYAVCGKGFNFTPEANAEYEVTFKSEKNFCLTQLQRLQRVDGKDVRTPIPILKKDFPACAGRNALFPQTYPDTPHRLELMNRVIDKSLVVTVKTDPTKEKIESYSPEKLDTLISERKAKLGFDLPPDYWALYRENLKTFGDDMAQNKARSLERFKDEYQTRLRQVKDEQLEQWALPKNTNAKPEKAEIDLDVAMMVEYFRIGNGVTGEAVGHHLERMAQMDERYGVCARFAECWKRN
;
A
#
# COMPACT_ATOMS: atom_id res chain seq x y z
N MET A 1 45.97 6.99 -65.60
CA MET A 1 44.50 6.97 -65.34
C MET A 1 44.21 5.85 -64.38
N LEU A 2 44.08 6.19 -63.12
CA LEU A 2 43.76 5.23 -62.02
C LEU A 2 42.27 5.38 -61.72
N ALA A 3 41.51 4.30 -61.89
CA ALA A 3 40.09 4.23 -61.59
C ALA A 3 39.92 3.94 -60.07
N LEU A 4 39.18 4.80 -59.34
CA LEU A 4 38.78 4.59 -57.98
C LEU A 4 37.54 3.66 -57.90
N PRO A 5 37.50 2.70 -56.99
CA PRO A 5 36.32 1.84 -56.85
C PRO A 5 35.17 2.59 -56.12
N ARG A 6 33.99 2.60 -56.74
CA ARG A 6 32.75 3.10 -56.15
C ARG A 6 32.24 2.04 -55.14
N TYR A 7 32.24 2.36 -53.84
CA TYR A 7 31.54 1.60 -52.81
C TYR A 7 30.05 1.92 -52.80
N PRO A 8 29.17 0.97 -52.74
CA PRO A 8 27.72 1.21 -52.72
C PRO A 8 27.28 1.74 -51.36
N ALA A 9 26.69 2.92 -51.37
CA ALA A 9 26.15 3.67 -50.22
C ALA A 9 24.88 3.13 -49.51
N PRO A 10 24.30 1.95 -49.77
CA PRO A 10 23.09 1.54 -49.05
C PRO A 10 23.33 0.73 -47.78
N LEU A 11 24.56 0.29 -47.47
CA LEU A 11 24.81 -0.54 -46.27
C LEU A 11 24.97 0.23 -44.97
N LEU A 12 25.28 1.52 -45.01
CA LEU A 12 25.39 2.40 -43.83
C LEU A 12 24.05 2.94 -43.35
N ALA A 13 23.02 2.98 -44.19
CA ALA A 13 21.68 3.44 -43.82
C ALA A 13 20.88 2.38 -43.04
N LEU A 14 21.19 1.08 -43.24
CA LEU A 14 20.47 0.00 -42.55
C LEU A 14 20.94 -0.20 -41.11
N SER A 15 22.21 0.10 -40.78
CA SER A 15 22.72 0.00 -39.42
C SER A 15 22.27 1.14 -38.50
N ALA A 16 21.95 2.32 -39.04
CA ALA A 16 21.42 3.45 -38.26
C ALA A 16 19.94 3.29 -37.87
N LEU A 17 19.18 2.46 -38.58
CA LEU A 17 17.75 2.21 -38.33
C LEU A 17 17.52 1.23 -37.15
N PHE A 18 18.50 0.39 -36.83
CA PHE A 18 18.42 -0.54 -35.70
C PHE A 18 18.67 0.10 -34.33
N VAL A 19 19.28 1.27 -34.27
CA VAL A 19 19.57 1.97 -33.00
C VAL A 19 18.36 2.79 -32.51
N LEU A 20 17.36 3.04 -33.34
CA LEU A 20 16.16 3.80 -32.98
C LEU A 20 14.98 2.94 -32.52
N LEU A 21 15.13 1.61 -32.49
CA LEU A 21 14.14 0.67 -31.96
C LEU A 21 14.38 0.36 -30.47
N GLY A 22 14.82 1.34 -29.69
CA GLY A 22 14.70 1.31 -28.23
C GLY A 22 13.23 1.37 -27.84
N GLY A 23 12.43 0.40 -28.32
CA GLY A 23 11.02 0.28 -28.04
C GLY A 23 10.79 0.20 -26.55
N CYS A 24 9.77 0.88 -26.05
CA CYS A 24 9.29 0.78 -24.68
C CYS A 24 9.21 -0.70 -24.28
N SER A 25 10.17 -1.16 -23.49
CA SER A 25 10.19 -2.56 -23.04
C SER A 25 9.01 -2.79 -22.12
N VAL A 26 8.14 -3.71 -22.43
CA VAL A 26 7.05 -4.15 -21.52
C VAL A 26 7.60 -4.71 -20.20
N ASN A 27 8.87 -5.09 -20.19
CA ASN A 27 9.57 -5.63 -19.01
C ASN A 27 10.05 -4.54 -18.03
N GLY A 28 9.93 -3.27 -18.40
CA GLY A 28 10.40 -2.16 -17.58
C GLY A 28 11.91 -1.98 -17.56
N SER A 29 12.39 -1.04 -16.75
CA SER A 29 13.79 -0.67 -16.59
C SER A 29 14.43 -1.20 -15.29
N TYR A 30 13.64 -1.69 -14.34
CA TYR A 30 14.12 -2.22 -13.07
C TYR A 30 14.83 -3.57 -13.28
N PRO A 31 16.12 -3.70 -12.93
CA PRO A 31 16.81 -4.99 -12.91
C PRO A 31 16.44 -5.77 -11.65
N ASP A 32 16.36 -7.09 -11.76
CA ASP A 32 16.18 -7.93 -10.58
C ASP A 32 17.42 -7.89 -9.68
N ALA A 33 17.19 -7.86 -8.38
CA ALA A 33 18.26 -8.00 -7.38
C ALA A 33 18.97 -9.35 -7.53
N ILE A 34 20.30 -9.34 -7.37
CA ILE A 34 21.18 -10.51 -7.59
C ILE A 34 21.59 -11.17 -6.29
N GLU A 35 21.27 -10.60 -5.15
CA GLU A 35 21.56 -11.11 -3.82
C GLU A 35 20.97 -12.52 -3.64
N PRO A 36 21.69 -13.47 -3.04
CA PRO A 36 21.22 -14.85 -2.86
C PRO A 36 19.98 -14.93 -1.96
N ASP A 37 19.83 -13.97 -1.05
CA ASP A 37 18.72 -13.82 -0.11
C ASP A 37 17.69 -12.74 -0.55
N ALA A 38 17.71 -12.34 -1.83
CA ALA A 38 16.79 -11.36 -2.37
C ALA A 38 15.33 -11.70 -2.04
N ALA A 39 14.58 -10.69 -1.60
CA ALA A 39 13.15 -10.80 -1.43
C ALA A 39 12.45 -10.92 -2.81
N LYS A 40 11.29 -11.54 -2.84
CA LYS A 40 10.48 -11.63 -4.07
C LYS A 40 9.21 -10.80 -3.92
N LEU A 41 8.86 -10.06 -4.95
CA LEU A 41 7.64 -9.26 -4.99
C LEU A 41 6.84 -9.60 -6.23
N ARG A 42 5.58 -9.96 -6.04
CA ARG A 42 4.58 -10.04 -7.11
C ARG A 42 3.76 -8.77 -7.15
N PHE A 43 3.60 -8.23 -8.34
CA PHE A 43 2.63 -7.17 -8.61
C PHE A 43 1.47 -7.73 -9.40
N VAL A 44 0.25 -7.59 -8.89
CA VAL A 44 -1.01 -8.04 -9.49
C VAL A 44 -1.88 -6.83 -9.77
N ALA A 45 -2.41 -6.72 -10.98
CA ALA A 45 -3.31 -5.63 -11.33
C ALA A 45 -4.53 -6.11 -12.13
N ASN A 46 -5.70 -5.50 -11.86
CA ASN A 46 -6.92 -5.72 -12.63
C ASN A 46 -7.26 -4.54 -13.56
N THR A 47 -6.44 -3.49 -13.55
CA THR A 47 -6.65 -2.26 -14.32
C THR A 47 -5.68 -2.16 -15.49
N SER A 48 -6.08 -1.44 -16.55
CA SER A 48 -5.28 -1.28 -17.77
C SER A 48 -4.07 -0.38 -17.54
N ASN A 49 -2.98 -0.67 -18.26
CA ASN A 49 -1.71 0.08 -18.21
C ASN A 49 -1.19 0.26 -16.77
N ALA A 50 -1.29 -0.79 -15.96
CA ALA A 50 -0.80 -0.76 -14.59
C ALA A 50 0.72 -0.94 -14.54
N THR A 51 1.40 -0.11 -13.75
CA THR A 51 2.82 -0.21 -13.44
C THR A 51 3.06 -0.25 -11.93
N LEU A 52 4.16 -0.87 -11.56
CA LEU A 52 4.77 -0.72 -10.26
C LEU A 52 6.14 -0.09 -10.47
N ASP A 53 6.31 1.13 -9.98
CA ASP A 53 7.57 1.87 -10.06
C ASP A 53 8.35 1.68 -8.75
N TYR A 54 9.64 1.47 -8.90
CA TYR A 54 10.63 1.26 -7.83
C TYR A 54 11.54 2.47 -7.72
N PHE A 55 11.81 2.90 -6.49
CA PHE A 55 12.72 4.01 -6.20
C PHE A 55 13.62 3.60 -5.04
N ASP A 56 14.90 3.90 -5.16
CA ASP A 56 15.92 3.79 -4.11
C ASP A 56 16.83 5.04 -4.10
N ALA A 57 17.83 5.05 -3.24
CA ALA A 57 18.75 6.18 -3.10
C ALA A 57 19.51 6.53 -4.39
N ALA A 58 19.74 5.55 -5.26
CA ALA A 58 20.41 5.73 -6.54
C ALA A 58 19.47 6.10 -7.69
N HIS A 59 18.19 5.74 -7.56
CA HIS A 59 17.20 5.84 -8.64
C HIS A 59 15.98 6.67 -8.21
N CYS A 60 16.21 7.95 -7.88
CA CYS A 60 15.16 8.89 -7.46
C CYS A 60 14.16 9.25 -8.58
N ASP A 61 14.50 9.04 -9.83
CA ASP A 61 13.59 9.22 -10.96
C ASP A 61 12.69 8.01 -11.22
N GLY A 62 13.00 6.90 -10.54
CA GLY A 62 12.25 5.67 -10.57
C GLY A 62 12.62 4.73 -11.72
N GLN A 63 12.35 3.47 -11.48
CA GLN A 63 12.50 2.39 -12.45
C GLN A 63 11.20 1.61 -12.49
N THR A 64 10.61 1.42 -13.66
CA THR A 64 9.38 0.61 -13.75
C THR A 64 9.72 -0.88 -13.80
N THR A 65 8.94 -1.69 -13.09
CA THR A 65 9.11 -3.15 -13.06
C THR A 65 8.49 -3.83 -14.28
N GLY A 66 7.67 -3.12 -15.03
CA GLY A 66 6.97 -3.59 -16.23
C GLY A 66 5.55 -3.04 -16.30
N ILE A 67 4.86 -3.33 -17.41
CA ILE A 67 3.48 -2.90 -17.65
C ILE A 67 2.57 -4.13 -17.68
N LEU A 68 1.42 -4.03 -17.03
CA LEU A 68 0.37 -5.05 -17.03
C LEU A 68 -0.90 -4.54 -17.69
N ASN A 69 -1.62 -5.45 -18.32
CA ASN A 69 -2.91 -5.22 -18.96
C ASN A 69 -2.88 -4.08 -19.99
N ASN A 70 -1.80 -3.97 -20.77
CA ASN A 70 -1.72 -3.00 -21.85
C ASN A 70 -2.65 -3.43 -22.99
N LEU A 71 -3.32 -2.47 -23.64
CA LEU A 71 -4.29 -2.75 -24.70
C LEU A 71 -3.64 -3.22 -26.02
N LEU A 72 -2.37 -2.85 -26.24
CA LEU A 72 -1.67 -3.07 -27.52
C LEU A 72 -0.52 -4.06 -27.42
N LEU A 73 0.00 -4.27 -26.22
CA LEU A 73 1.19 -5.08 -25.97
C LEU A 73 0.84 -6.22 -25.02
N SER A 74 1.48 -7.36 -25.22
CA SER A 74 1.40 -8.48 -24.28
C SER A 74 2.01 -8.07 -22.94
N ASP A 75 1.46 -8.60 -21.85
CA ASP A 75 2.02 -8.41 -20.52
C ASP A 75 3.45 -8.96 -20.44
N THR A 76 4.23 -8.37 -19.54
CA THR A 76 5.57 -8.87 -19.24
C THR A 76 5.53 -10.32 -18.74
N ALA A 77 6.47 -11.13 -19.22
CA ALA A 77 6.63 -12.52 -18.77
C ALA A 77 7.55 -12.65 -17.54
N ARG A 78 7.87 -11.53 -16.84
CA ARG A 78 8.77 -11.57 -15.67
C ARG A 78 8.21 -12.46 -14.56
N ARG A 79 8.97 -13.49 -14.19
CA ARG A 79 8.66 -14.46 -13.14
C ARG A 79 9.95 -14.81 -12.40
N VAL A 80 9.88 -14.86 -11.08
CA VAL A 80 11.04 -15.22 -10.23
C VAL A 80 10.80 -16.49 -9.42
N GLY A 81 9.68 -17.18 -9.66
CA GLY A 81 9.35 -18.45 -9.01
C GLY A 81 9.01 -18.28 -7.53
N MET A 82 7.84 -17.73 -7.27
CA MET A 82 7.32 -17.58 -5.91
C MET A 82 6.68 -18.89 -5.42
N SER A 83 6.74 -19.12 -4.08
CA SER A 83 6.21 -20.34 -3.45
C SER A 83 4.69 -20.39 -3.41
N VAL A 84 4.05 -19.21 -3.30
CA VAL A 84 2.59 -19.05 -3.29
C VAL A 84 2.12 -18.71 -4.70
N PRO A 85 1.15 -19.43 -5.29
CA PRO A 85 0.64 -19.14 -6.63
C PRO A 85 -0.06 -17.77 -6.69
N ALA A 86 -0.11 -17.17 -7.89
CA ALA A 86 -0.87 -15.94 -8.10
C ALA A 86 -2.38 -16.17 -7.86
N PRO A 87 -3.14 -15.12 -7.47
CA PRO A 87 -4.59 -15.22 -7.37
C PRO A 87 -5.22 -15.72 -8.68
N LYS A 88 -6.21 -16.61 -8.58
CA LYS A 88 -6.86 -17.21 -9.74
C LYS A 88 -7.60 -16.20 -10.62
N ASP A 89 -8.03 -15.09 -10.03
CA ASP A 89 -8.74 -13.98 -10.67
C ASP A 89 -7.80 -12.87 -11.18
N ALA A 90 -6.48 -13.04 -11.05
CA ALA A 90 -5.51 -12.08 -11.54
C ALA A 90 -5.59 -11.96 -13.07
N LYS A 91 -5.91 -10.75 -13.57
CA LYS A 91 -5.88 -10.47 -15.03
C LYS A 91 -4.46 -10.44 -15.57
N GLY A 92 -3.54 -9.85 -14.82
CA GLY A 92 -2.13 -9.80 -15.14
C GLY A 92 -1.28 -9.71 -13.87
N TYR A 93 -0.09 -10.29 -13.90
CA TYR A 93 0.89 -10.14 -12.83
C TYR A 93 2.32 -10.25 -13.37
N LEU A 94 3.24 -9.67 -12.61
CA LEU A 94 4.69 -9.83 -12.79
C LEU A 94 5.36 -10.14 -11.45
N GLU A 95 6.57 -10.65 -11.51
CA GLU A 95 7.37 -10.93 -10.33
C GLU A 95 8.78 -10.38 -10.52
N VAL A 96 9.32 -9.77 -9.46
CA VAL A 96 10.67 -9.20 -9.41
C VAL A 96 11.38 -9.59 -8.12
N LYS A 97 12.71 -9.53 -8.12
CA LYS A 97 13.53 -9.67 -6.92
C LYS A 97 13.92 -8.30 -6.40
N LEU A 98 13.80 -8.10 -5.07
CA LEU A 98 14.15 -6.87 -4.38
C LEU A 98 15.34 -7.09 -3.46
N LYS A 99 16.23 -6.11 -3.38
CA LYS A 99 17.35 -6.11 -2.42
C LYS A 99 16.79 -6.03 -1.00
N PRO A 100 17.14 -6.95 -0.09
CA PRO A 100 16.62 -6.94 1.26
C PRO A 100 17.31 -5.91 2.15
N GLY A 101 16.62 -5.48 3.22
CA GLY A 101 17.17 -4.66 4.30
C GLY A 101 17.28 -3.16 4.01
N GLU A 102 17.10 -2.73 2.77
CA GLU A 102 17.12 -1.30 2.41
C GLU A 102 15.69 -0.75 2.27
N GLN A 103 15.47 0.46 2.78
CA GLN A 103 14.22 1.15 2.57
C GLN A 103 14.11 1.60 1.11
N ILE A 104 13.04 1.22 0.47
CA ILE A 104 12.67 1.62 -0.87
C ILE A 104 11.32 2.34 -0.86
N TYR A 105 11.01 3.03 -1.95
CA TYR A 105 9.70 3.59 -2.19
C TYR A 105 9.10 2.91 -3.41
N LEU A 106 7.89 2.37 -3.26
CA LEU A 106 7.13 1.73 -4.32
C LEU A 106 5.93 2.61 -4.70
N ARG A 107 5.61 2.67 -5.99
CA ARG A 107 4.44 3.41 -6.48
C ARG A 107 3.67 2.56 -7.47
N THR A 108 2.44 2.19 -7.10
CA THR A 108 1.48 1.68 -8.08
C THR A 108 0.94 2.84 -8.91
N ASN A 109 0.75 2.62 -10.20
CA ASN A 109 0.27 3.66 -11.09
C ASN A 109 -0.58 3.04 -12.21
N MET A 110 -1.59 3.77 -12.69
CA MET A 110 -2.33 3.48 -13.90
C MET A 110 -2.67 4.76 -14.66
N ASN A 111 -2.72 4.65 -15.96
CA ASN A 111 -3.24 5.69 -16.85
C ASN A 111 -4.10 5.02 -17.93
N SER A 112 -5.40 5.19 -17.85
CA SER A 112 -6.36 4.65 -18.82
C SER A 112 -6.80 5.65 -19.88
N GLY A 113 -6.20 6.85 -19.91
CA GLY A 113 -6.65 7.97 -20.76
C GLY A 113 -7.83 8.77 -20.16
N TYR A 114 -8.68 8.12 -19.40
CA TYR A 114 -9.84 8.75 -18.73
C TYR A 114 -9.63 8.92 -17.22
N ALA A 115 -8.74 8.15 -16.65
CA ALA A 115 -8.43 8.17 -15.22
C ALA A 115 -6.94 7.93 -14.99
N VAL A 116 -6.36 8.70 -14.08
CA VAL A 116 -5.01 8.49 -13.55
C VAL A 116 -5.14 8.20 -12.07
N CYS A 117 -4.50 7.16 -11.62
CA CYS A 117 -4.52 6.79 -10.23
C CYS A 117 -3.18 6.16 -9.82
N GLY A 118 -2.72 6.48 -8.62
CA GLY A 118 -1.48 5.90 -8.11
C GLY A 118 -1.39 6.05 -6.60
N LYS A 119 -0.69 5.11 -5.97
CA LYS A 119 -0.40 5.12 -4.54
C LYS A 119 1.08 4.82 -4.33
N GLY A 120 1.77 5.75 -3.66
CA GLY A 120 3.13 5.54 -3.23
C GLY A 120 3.22 5.14 -1.76
N PHE A 121 4.22 4.34 -1.41
CA PHE A 121 4.46 3.90 -0.04
C PHE A 121 5.91 3.45 0.17
N ASN A 122 6.37 3.59 1.40
CA ASN A 122 7.67 3.11 1.81
C ASN A 122 7.60 1.61 2.14
N PHE A 123 8.66 0.90 1.82
CA PHE A 123 8.75 -0.53 2.05
C PHE A 123 10.20 -0.93 2.34
N THR A 124 10.41 -1.87 3.25
CA THR A 124 11.71 -2.48 3.52
C THR A 124 11.56 -3.99 3.36
N PRO A 125 12.07 -4.58 2.27
CA PRO A 125 11.98 -6.01 2.05
C PRO A 125 12.83 -6.77 3.08
N GLU A 126 12.32 -7.88 3.60
CA GLU A 126 13.10 -8.79 4.45
C GLU A 126 13.79 -9.88 3.60
N ALA A 127 14.95 -10.33 4.02
CA ALA A 127 15.68 -11.39 3.33
C ALA A 127 14.83 -12.66 3.16
N ASN A 128 14.88 -13.27 1.96
CA ASN A 128 14.13 -14.48 1.58
C ASN A 128 12.61 -14.38 1.71
N ALA A 129 12.05 -13.21 1.98
CA ALA A 129 10.61 -13.04 2.10
C ALA A 129 9.91 -12.90 0.75
N GLU A 130 8.65 -13.30 0.69
CA GLU A 130 7.79 -13.15 -0.48
C GLU A 130 6.64 -12.20 -0.18
N TYR A 131 6.34 -11.32 -1.15
CA TYR A 131 5.34 -10.27 -1.01
C TYR A 131 4.44 -10.19 -2.24
N GLU A 132 3.24 -9.65 -2.06
CA GLU A 132 2.30 -9.38 -3.15
C GLU A 132 1.74 -7.96 -3.00
N VAL A 133 1.86 -7.16 -4.05
CA VAL A 133 1.17 -5.88 -4.19
C VAL A 133 0.02 -6.09 -5.13
N THR A 134 -1.20 -5.89 -4.64
CA THR A 134 -2.41 -5.90 -5.46
C THR A 134 -2.88 -4.49 -5.73
N PHE A 135 -3.14 -4.17 -7.00
CA PHE A 135 -3.64 -2.88 -7.44
C PHE A 135 -4.94 -3.05 -8.22
N LYS A 136 -6.02 -2.49 -7.67
CA LYS A 136 -7.36 -2.59 -8.25
C LYS A 136 -7.94 -1.19 -8.47
N SER A 137 -8.69 -1.03 -9.55
CA SER A 137 -9.53 0.14 -9.77
C SER A 137 -10.99 -0.27 -9.65
N GLU A 138 -11.71 0.36 -8.74
CA GLU A 138 -13.13 0.12 -8.51
C GLU A 138 -13.90 1.44 -8.58
N LYS A 139 -14.80 1.55 -9.55
CA LYS A 139 -15.63 2.75 -9.77
C LYS A 139 -14.77 4.03 -9.81
N ASN A 140 -14.70 4.77 -8.69
CA ASN A 140 -14.06 6.08 -8.60
C ASN A 140 -12.82 6.09 -7.70
N PHE A 141 -12.31 4.95 -7.27
CA PHE A 141 -11.12 4.88 -6.42
C PHE A 141 -10.20 3.73 -6.82
N CYS A 142 -8.94 3.88 -6.46
CA CYS A 142 -7.93 2.84 -6.62
C CYS A 142 -7.51 2.31 -5.26
N LEU A 143 -7.44 1.00 -5.18
CA LEU A 143 -7.00 0.29 -4.00
C LEU A 143 -5.62 -0.33 -4.26
N THR A 144 -4.68 -0.06 -3.37
CA THR A 144 -3.40 -0.75 -3.30
C THR A 144 -3.32 -1.51 -1.99
N GLN A 145 -2.95 -2.77 -2.05
CA GLN A 145 -2.76 -3.62 -0.88
C GLN A 145 -1.38 -4.28 -0.96
N LEU A 146 -0.66 -4.29 0.15
CA LEU A 146 0.60 -5.02 0.31
C LEU A 146 0.35 -6.19 1.27
N GLN A 147 0.83 -7.38 0.90
CA GLN A 147 0.70 -8.59 1.70
C GLN A 147 2.03 -9.35 1.75
N ARG A 148 2.33 -9.96 2.89
CA ARG A 148 3.36 -10.99 2.99
C ARG A 148 2.77 -12.33 2.57
N LEU A 149 3.51 -13.06 1.78
CA LEU A 149 3.14 -14.40 1.34
C LEU A 149 3.96 -15.43 2.10
N GLN A 150 3.31 -16.49 2.54
CA GLN A 150 3.96 -17.60 3.22
C GLN A 150 3.23 -18.90 2.88
N ARG A 151 3.95 -20.01 2.88
CA ARG A 151 3.35 -21.34 2.84
C ARG A 151 3.55 -21.99 4.20
N VAL A 152 2.45 -22.15 4.93
CA VAL A 152 2.44 -22.74 6.28
C VAL A 152 1.64 -24.04 6.22
N ASP A 153 2.24 -25.17 6.60
CA ASP A 153 1.60 -26.49 6.59
C ASP A 153 0.94 -26.83 5.24
N GLY A 154 1.65 -26.49 4.15
CA GLY A 154 1.16 -26.71 2.77
C GLY A 154 0.06 -25.74 2.30
N LYS A 155 -0.34 -24.77 3.12
CA LYS A 155 -1.39 -23.79 2.82
C LYS A 155 -0.77 -22.43 2.50
N ASP A 156 -1.39 -21.74 1.56
CA ASP A 156 -0.99 -20.39 1.14
C ASP A 156 -1.59 -19.36 2.11
N VAL A 157 -0.73 -18.59 2.77
CA VAL A 157 -1.10 -17.53 3.72
C VAL A 157 -0.73 -16.18 3.16
N ARG A 158 -1.68 -15.24 3.15
CA ARG A 158 -1.51 -13.84 2.76
C ARG A 158 -1.80 -12.94 3.94
N THR A 159 -0.76 -12.34 4.52
CA THR A 159 -0.89 -11.45 5.68
C THR A 159 -0.78 -10.01 5.24
N PRO A 160 -1.82 -9.18 5.41
CA PRO A 160 -1.76 -7.77 5.08
C PRO A 160 -0.65 -7.02 5.83
N ILE A 161 0.05 -6.15 5.12
CA ILE A 161 1.05 -5.23 5.67
C ILE A 161 0.52 -3.81 5.50
N PRO A 162 0.54 -2.97 6.55
CA PRO A 162 0.12 -1.58 6.44
C PRO A 162 0.90 -0.79 5.38
N ILE A 163 0.19 -0.11 4.50
CA ILE A 163 0.78 0.81 3.54
C ILE A 163 0.96 2.17 4.20
N LEU A 164 2.20 2.55 4.46
CA LEU A 164 2.56 3.84 5.05
C LEU A 164 3.30 4.68 4.02
N LYS A 165 2.87 5.92 3.85
CA LYS A 165 3.62 6.92 3.11
C LYS A 165 4.44 7.74 4.10
N LYS A 166 5.75 7.60 4.03
CA LYS A 166 6.71 8.38 4.82
C LYS A 166 7.60 9.18 3.87
N ASP A 167 8.37 10.11 4.42
CA ASP A 167 9.42 10.75 3.65
C ASP A 167 10.41 9.72 3.11
N PHE A 168 11.02 10.06 1.99
CA PHE A 168 12.11 9.30 1.41
C PHE A 168 13.36 10.20 1.33
N PRO A 169 14.09 10.37 2.45
CA PRO A 169 15.16 11.36 2.58
C PRO A 169 16.26 11.22 1.55
N ALA A 170 16.55 9.99 1.11
CA ALA A 170 17.56 9.74 0.08
C ALA A 170 17.28 10.45 -1.25
N CYS A 171 16.02 10.77 -1.53
CA CYS A 171 15.59 11.45 -2.75
C CYS A 171 15.02 12.85 -2.52
N ALA A 172 15.07 13.37 -1.30
CA ALA A 172 14.51 14.69 -0.97
C ALA A 172 15.06 15.82 -1.87
N GLY A 173 14.17 16.61 -2.44
CA GLY A 173 14.50 17.72 -3.34
C GLY A 173 14.85 17.31 -4.77
N ARG A 174 14.81 16.04 -5.13
CA ARG A 174 15.19 15.56 -6.47
C ARG A 174 14.14 15.81 -7.53
N ASN A 175 12.86 15.66 -7.17
CA ASN A 175 11.75 15.88 -8.09
C ASN A 175 10.43 16.13 -7.30
N ALA A 176 9.33 16.34 -8.02
CA ALA A 176 8.02 16.61 -7.41
C ALA A 176 7.45 15.46 -6.56
N LEU A 177 7.89 14.21 -6.78
CA LEU A 177 7.47 13.07 -5.96
C LEU A 177 8.17 13.07 -4.60
N PHE A 178 9.40 13.57 -4.55
CA PHE A 178 10.24 13.68 -3.37
C PHE A 178 10.64 15.16 -3.15
N PRO A 179 9.70 16.00 -2.70
CA PRO A 179 9.98 17.41 -2.47
C PRO A 179 11.04 17.61 -1.39
N GLN A 180 11.62 18.80 -1.35
CA GLN A 180 12.57 19.18 -0.31
C GLN A 180 11.90 19.08 1.06
N THR A 181 12.60 18.47 2.02
CA THR A 181 12.19 18.42 3.41
C THR A 181 13.20 19.14 4.30
N TYR A 182 12.74 19.62 5.44
CA TYR A 182 13.56 20.27 6.44
C TYR A 182 13.74 19.32 7.63
N PRO A 183 14.95 19.26 8.25
CA PRO A 183 15.24 18.35 9.34
C PRO A 183 14.41 18.66 10.58
N ASP A 184 14.00 17.64 11.29
CA ASP A 184 13.30 17.78 12.57
C ASP A 184 14.25 18.34 13.62
N THR A 185 13.90 19.52 14.17
CA THR A 185 14.47 20.08 15.41
C THR A 185 13.42 20.01 16.51
N PRO A 186 13.79 20.05 17.80
CA PRO A 186 12.81 20.09 18.89
C PRO A 186 11.78 21.23 18.73
N HIS A 187 12.24 22.40 18.35
CA HIS A 187 11.37 23.55 18.08
C HIS A 187 10.41 23.30 16.92
N ARG A 188 10.94 22.76 15.81
CA ARG A 188 10.13 22.46 14.62
C ARG A 188 9.07 21.38 14.92
N LEU A 189 9.42 20.33 15.67
CA LEU A 189 8.48 19.31 16.10
C LEU A 189 7.35 19.90 16.96
N GLU A 190 7.67 20.83 17.84
CA GLU A 190 6.66 21.53 18.65
C GLU A 190 5.70 22.35 17.78
N LEU A 191 6.22 23.10 16.81
CA LEU A 191 5.39 23.86 15.87
C LEU A 191 4.48 22.94 15.05
N MET A 192 5.02 21.85 14.49
CA MET A 192 4.25 20.87 13.74
C MET A 192 3.13 20.26 14.58
N ASN A 193 3.41 19.88 15.83
CA ASN A 193 2.41 19.34 16.75
C ASN A 193 1.29 20.36 17.03
N ARG A 194 1.60 21.64 17.23
CA ARG A 194 0.59 22.70 17.39
C ARG A 194 -0.31 22.85 16.16
N VAL A 195 0.26 22.80 14.95
CA VAL A 195 -0.52 22.84 13.70
C VAL A 195 -1.45 21.64 13.63
N ILE A 196 -0.95 20.44 13.92
CA ILE A 196 -1.73 19.19 13.86
C ILE A 196 -2.87 19.21 14.88
N ASP A 197 -2.58 19.59 16.13
CA ASP A 197 -3.61 19.62 17.19
C ASP A 197 -4.69 20.67 16.87
N LYS A 198 -4.30 21.83 16.32
CA LYS A 198 -5.26 22.84 15.84
C LYS A 198 -6.15 22.30 14.72
N SER A 199 -5.57 21.57 13.77
CA SER A 199 -6.31 20.94 12.65
C SER A 199 -7.27 19.87 13.18
N LEU A 200 -6.85 19.01 14.10
CA LEU A 200 -7.69 17.98 14.70
C LEU A 200 -8.94 18.56 15.37
N VAL A 201 -8.80 19.65 16.12
CA VAL A 201 -9.93 20.28 16.82
C VAL A 201 -10.90 20.96 15.86
N VAL A 202 -10.39 21.66 14.84
CA VAL A 202 -11.21 22.53 13.98
C VAL A 202 -11.71 21.80 12.73
N THR A 203 -10.85 21.04 12.07
CA THR A 203 -11.13 20.45 10.75
C THR A 203 -11.72 19.05 10.88
N VAL A 204 -11.15 18.22 11.73
CA VAL A 204 -11.59 16.84 11.91
C VAL A 204 -12.72 16.74 12.96
N LYS A 205 -12.87 17.76 13.81
CA LYS A 205 -13.89 17.83 14.87
C LYS A 205 -13.96 16.56 15.74
N THR A 206 -12.83 15.89 15.90
CA THR A 206 -12.77 14.70 16.75
C THR A 206 -12.58 15.10 18.19
N ASP A 207 -13.47 14.65 19.03
CA ASP A 207 -13.24 14.64 20.47
C ASP A 207 -12.77 13.23 20.88
N PRO A 208 -11.46 13.05 21.16
CA PRO A 208 -10.93 11.74 21.53
C PRO A 208 -11.59 11.14 22.77
N THR A 209 -12.27 11.95 23.58
CA THR A 209 -12.89 11.51 24.83
C THR A 209 -14.31 10.98 24.65
N LYS A 210 -14.99 11.34 23.55
CA LYS A 210 -16.43 11.06 23.36
C LYS A 210 -16.79 9.81 22.57
N GLU A 211 -15.83 9.18 21.88
CA GLU A 211 -16.12 8.05 21.00
C GLU A 211 -15.22 6.87 21.33
N LYS A 212 -15.32 6.37 22.55
CA LYS A 212 -14.66 5.13 22.93
C LYS A 212 -15.51 3.96 22.40
N ILE A 213 -15.04 3.31 21.35
CA ILE A 213 -15.58 2.00 20.93
C ILE A 213 -15.06 1.00 21.96
N GLU A 214 -15.97 0.31 22.63
CA GLU A 214 -15.60 -0.75 23.57
C GLU A 214 -15.41 -2.07 22.82
N SER A 215 -14.49 -2.89 23.31
CA SER A 215 -14.37 -4.27 22.87
C SER A 215 -15.62 -5.07 23.20
N TYR A 216 -15.78 -6.26 22.61
CA TYR A 216 -16.93 -7.11 22.88
C TYR A 216 -16.93 -7.58 24.33
N SER A 217 -18.05 -7.37 25.01
CA SER A 217 -18.26 -7.92 26.34
C SER A 217 -18.39 -9.46 26.29
N PRO A 218 -18.16 -10.16 27.42
CA PRO A 218 -18.38 -11.61 27.50
C PRO A 218 -19.77 -12.04 27.03
N GLU A 219 -20.81 -11.28 27.39
CA GLU A 219 -22.22 -11.57 27.02
C GLU A 219 -22.44 -11.41 25.52
N LYS A 220 -21.81 -10.40 24.89
CA LYS A 220 -21.86 -10.23 23.44
C LYS A 220 -21.18 -11.37 22.71
N LEU A 221 -20.01 -11.82 23.22
CA LEU A 221 -19.32 -12.98 22.67
C LEU A 221 -20.17 -14.25 22.76
N ASP A 222 -20.82 -14.49 23.91
CA ASP A 222 -21.71 -15.64 24.10
C ASP A 222 -22.90 -15.62 23.12
N THR A 223 -23.47 -14.43 22.90
CA THR A 223 -24.54 -14.24 21.92
C THR A 223 -24.07 -14.59 20.51
N LEU A 224 -22.95 -14.04 20.05
CA LEU A 224 -22.40 -14.31 18.71
C LEU A 224 -22.06 -15.79 18.51
N ILE A 225 -21.54 -16.45 19.54
CA ILE A 225 -21.25 -17.90 19.50
C ILE A 225 -22.56 -18.69 19.38
N SER A 226 -23.58 -18.33 20.15
CA SER A 226 -24.89 -19.01 20.13
C SER A 226 -25.57 -18.85 18.76
N GLU A 227 -25.53 -17.66 18.19
CA GLU A 227 -26.03 -17.39 16.83
C GLU A 227 -25.30 -18.23 15.77
N ARG A 228 -23.96 -18.35 15.88
CA ARG A 228 -23.17 -19.18 14.96
C ARG A 228 -23.50 -20.66 15.11
N LYS A 229 -23.65 -21.16 16.34
CA LYS A 229 -24.08 -22.55 16.61
C LYS A 229 -25.42 -22.86 15.96
N ALA A 230 -26.40 -21.96 16.14
CA ALA A 230 -27.72 -22.14 15.56
C ALA A 230 -27.70 -22.16 14.02
N LYS A 231 -26.87 -21.32 13.38
CA LYS A 231 -26.73 -21.30 11.92
C LYS A 231 -26.05 -22.53 11.35
N LEU A 232 -25.07 -23.09 12.03
CA LEU A 232 -24.32 -24.25 11.53
C LEU A 232 -25.20 -25.49 11.47
N GLY A 233 -26.07 -25.74 12.47
CA GLY A 233 -26.97 -26.90 12.52
C GLY A 233 -26.27 -28.24 12.72
N PHE A 234 -24.99 -28.24 13.11
CA PHE A 234 -24.20 -29.43 13.44
C PHE A 234 -23.15 -29.12 14.52
N ASP A 235 -22.73 -30.17 15.23
CA ASP A 235 -21.76 -30.01 16.30
C ASP A 235 -20.33 -29.86 15.79
N LEU A 236 -19.57 -28.98 16.47
CA LEU A 236 -18.13 -28.79 16.32
C LEU A 236 -17.46 -28.99 17.69
N PRO A 237 -16.18 -29.39 17.70
CA PRO A 237 -15.47 -29.68 18.94
C PRO A 237 -15.27 -28.43 19.80
N PRO A 238 -15.08 -28.56 21.14
CA PRO A 238 -14.96 -27.45 22.07
C PRO A 238 -13.81 -26.48 21.72
N ASP A 239 -12.70 -26.96 21.19
CA ASP A 239 -11.55 -26.15 20.76
C ASP A 239 -11.87 -25.26 19.56
N TYR A 240 -12.79 -25.66 18.66
CA TYR A 240 -13.30 -24.75 17.63
C TYR A 240 -13.99 -23.53 18.26
N TRP A 241 -14.83 -23.74 19.26
CA TRP A 241 -15.59 -22.66 19.92
C TRP A 241 -14.70 -21.77 20.77
N ALA A 242 -13.66 -22.35 21.38
CA ALA A 242 -12.63 -21.56 22.08
C ALA A 242 -11.88 -20.64 21.11
N LEU A 243 -11.45 -21.17 19.96
CA LEU A 243 -10.77 -20.38 18.92
C LEU A 243 -11.71 -19.34 18.28
N TYR A 244 -12.98 -19.69 18.05
CA TYR A 244 -13.97 -18.76 17.53
C TYR A 244 -14.17 -17.57 18.48
N ARG A 245 -14.27 -17.83 19.81
CA ARG A 245 -14.34 -16.79 20.85
C ARG A 245 -13.11 -15.88 20.83
N GLU A 246 -11.93 -16.48 20.77
CA GLU A 246 -10.65 -15.74 20.72
C GLU A 246 -10.56 -14.82 19.47
N ASN A 247 -10.94 -15.34 18.31
CA ASN A 247 -10.97 -14.56 17.08
C ASN A 247 -11.98 -13.40 17.13
N LEU A 248 -13.15 -13.59 17.72
CA LEU A 248 -14.13 -12.54 17.94
C LEU A 248 -13.61 -11.48 18.92
N LYS A 249 -13.02 -11.92 20.05
CA LYS A 249 -12.44 -11.02 21.05
C LYS A 249 -11.34 -10.15 20.42
N THR A 250 -10.41 -10.76 19.71
CA THR A 250 -9.33 -10.08 19.01
C THR A 250 -9.88 -9.05 18.02
N PHE A 251 -10.95 -9.38 17.29
CA PHE A 251 -11.58 -8.42 16.38
C PHE A 251 -12.23 -7.25 17.14
N GLY A 252 -12.91 -7.51 18.25
CA GLY A 252 -13.46 -6.46 19.10
C GLY A 252 -12.36 -5.52 19.65
N ASP A 253 -11.24 -6.07 20.10
CA ASP A 253 -10.08 -5.32 20.58
C ASP A 253 -9.44 -4.49 19.46
N ASP A 254 -9.28 -5.06 18.26
CA ASP A 254 -8.79 -4.34 17.09
C ASP A 254 -9.70 -3.15 16.73
N MET A 255 -11.02 -3.38 16.70
CA MET A 255 -12.00 -2.32 16.40
C MET A 255 -12.00 -1.22 17.47
N ALA A 256 -11.87 -1.57 18.74
CA ALA A 256 -11.76 -0.62 19.85
C ALA A 256 -10.53 0.29 19.74
N GLN A 257 -9.45 -0.20 19.14
CA GLN A 257 -8.20 0.54 18.94
C GLN A 257 -8.16 1.34 17.61
N ASN A 258 -9.10 1.14 16.69
CA ASN A 258 -9.05 1.73 15.34
C ASN A 258 -8.93 3.24 15.36
N LYS A 259 -9.64 3.92 16.26
CA LYS A 259 -9.57 5.39 16.37
C LYS A 259 -8.18 5.86 16.80
N ALA A 260 -7.60 5.24 17.81
CA ALA A 260 -6.26 5.59 18.29
C ALA A 260 -5.20 5.36 17.18
N ARG A 261 -5.24 4.20 16.54
CA ARG A 261 -4.35 3.87 15.39
C ARG A 261 -4.53 4.85 14.22
N SER A 262 -5.78 5.24 13.93
CA SER A 262 -6.07 6.21 12.85
C SER A 262 -5.50 7.59 13.17
N LEU A 263 -5.62 8.05 14.42
CA LEU A 263 -5.06 9.32 14.87
C LEU A 263 -3.53 9.32 14.85
N GLU A 264 -2.91 8.23 15.29
CA GLU A 264 -1.45 8.07 15.24
C GLU A 264 -0.95 8.16 13.79
N ARG A 265 -1.53 7.36 12.87
CA ARG A 265 -1.16 7.42 11.44
C ARG A 265 -1.45 8.76 10.80
N PHE A 266 -2.52 9.42 11.22
CA PHE A 266 -2.85 10.76 10.74
C PHE A 266 -1.78 11.78 11.17
N LYS A 267 -1.35 11.74 12.43
CA LYS A 267 -0.29 12.61 12.94
C LYS A 267 1.02 12.39 12.18
N ASP A 268 1.40 11.14 11.94
CA ASP A 268 2.58 10.78 11.17
C ASP A 268 2.52 11.30 9.74
N GLU A 269 1.40 11.10 9.03
CA GLU A 269 1.22 11.60 7.65
C GLU A 269 1.24 13.13 7.61
N TYR A 270 0.62 13.79 8.61
CA TYR A 270 0.61 15.24 8.67
C TYR A 270 2.01 15.81 8.94
N GLN A 271 2.76 15.22 9.88
CA GLN A 271 4.15 15.61 10.13
C GLN A 271 5.00 15.46 8.87
N THR A 272 4.83 14.35 8.12
CA THR A 272 5.50 14.12 6.84
C THR A 272 5.26 15.27 5.87
N ARG A 273 4.04 15.80 5.80
CA ARG A 273 3.73 16.94 4.93
C ARG A 273 4.27 18.26 5.49
N LEU A 274 4.22 18.46 6.80
CA LEU A 274 4.73 19.66 7.44
C LEU A 274 6.26 19.77 7.37
N ARG A 275 6.98 18.64 7.21
CA ARG A 275 8.42 18.66 6.94
C ARG A 275 8.78 19.37 5.65
N GLN A 276 7.84 19.55 4.72
CA GLN A 276 8.03 20.28 3.47
C GLN A 276 7.76 21.79 3.62
N VAL A 277 7.24 22.23 4.76
CA VAL A 277 6.89 23.63 5.04
C VAL A 277 8.07 24.33 5.69
N LYS A 278 8.36 25.58 5.31
CA LYS A 278 9.44 26.38 5.90
C LYS A 278 9.11 26.77 7.35
N ASP A 279 10.16 27.04 8.14
CA ASP A 279 10.01 27.36 9.56
C ASP A 279 9.15 28.61 9.78
N GLU A 280 9.34 29.66 8.98
CA GLU A 280 8.57 30.91 9.11
C GLU A 280 7.06 30.67 8.87
N GLN A 281 6.73 29.76 7.95
CA GLN A 281 5.33 29.38 7.69
C GLN A 281 4.76 28.52 8.83
N LEU A 282 5.56 27.58 9.36
CA LEU A 282 5.14 26.76 10.52
C LEU A 282 4.88 27.62 11.74
N GLU A 283 5.73 28.61 12.02
CA GLU A 283 5.53 29.57 13.11
C GLU A 283 4.20 30.32 12.95
N GLN A 284 3.92 30.80 11.73
CA GLN A 284 2.67 31.48 11.41
C GLN A 284 1.45 30.56 11.57
N TRP A 285 1.53 29.31 11.04
CA TRP A 285 0.44 28.37 11.11
C TRP A 285 0.21 27.82 12.52
N ALA A 286 1.24 27.76 13.37
CA ALA A 286 1.14 27.34 14.76
C ALA A 286 0.51 28.38 15.68
N LEU A 287 0.34 29.65 15.23
CA LEU A 287 -0.33 30.68 16.00
C LEU A 287 -1.80 30.30 16.26
N PRO A 288 -2.36 30.68 17.43
CA PRO A 288 -3.79 30.56 17.69
C PRO A 288 -4.59 31.24 16.58
N LYS A 289 -5.71 30.64 16.15
CA LYS A 289 -6.60 31.29 15.17
C LYS A 289 -7.10 32.61 15.75
N ASN A 290 -6.50 33.71 15.31
CA ASN A 290 -7.06 35.03 15.55
C ASN A 290 -8.28 35.17 14.62
N THR A 291 -9.46 35.42 15.18
CA THR A 291 -10.73 35.54 14.45
C THR A 291 -10.73 36.57 13.34
N ASN A 292 -9.75 37.50 13.34
CA ASN A 292 -9.62 38.57 12.37
C ASN A 292 -8.54 38.34 11.28
N ALA A 293 -7.70 37.32 11.41
CA ALA A 293 -6.69 37.00 10.41
C ALA A 293 -7.26 35.92 9.46
N LYS A 294 -7.22 36.19 8.15
CA LYS A 294 -7.53 35.17 7.14
C LYS A 294 -6.36 34.18 7.11
N PRO A 295 -6.63 32.86 7.24
CA PRO A 295 -5.58 31.85 7.10
C PRO A 295 -5.01 31.90 5.66
N GLU A 296 -3.75 31.56 5.51
CA GLU A 296 -3.13 31.46 4.20
C GLU A 296 -3.80 30.35 3.37
N LYS A 297 -3.87 30.58 2.05
CA LYS A 297 -4.42 29.57 1.13
C LYS A 297 -3.71 28.23 1.26
N ALA A 298 -2.39 28.22 1.41
CA ALA A 298 -1.60 27.00 1.56
C ALA A 298 -1.96 26.22 2.86
N GLU A 299 -2.22 26.93 3.97
CA GLU A 299 -2.69 26.32 5.22
C GLU A 299 -4.07 25.67 5.01
N ILE A 300 -4.99 26.39 4.37
CA ILE A 300 -6.35 25.86 4.08
C ILE A 300 -6.27 24.64 3.17
N ASP A 301 -5.50 24.71 2.09
CA ASP A 301 -5.38 23.61 1.13
C ASP A 301 -4.78 22.35 1.82
N LEU A 302 -3.81 22.54 2.71
CA LEU A 302 -3.25 21.45 3.49
C LEU A 302 -4.27 20.86 4.48
N ASP A 303 -4.98 21.69 5.24
CA ASP A 303 -6.02 21.26 6.18
C ASP A 303 -7.12 20.44 5.49
N VAL A 304 -7.58 20.90 4.30
CA VAL A 304 -8.57 20.17 3.49
C VAL A 304 -8.01 18.83 3.01
N ALA A 305 -6.78 18.81 2.51
CA ALA A 305 -6.13 17.58 2.06
C ALA A 305 -5.98 16.60 3.23
N MET A 306 -5.62 17.10 4.42
CA MET A 306 -5.47 16.25 5.62
C MET A 306 -6.80 15.76 6.17
N MET A 307 -7.88 16.54 6.04
CA MET A 307 -9.22 16.06 6.38
C MET A 307 -9.61 14.84 5.52
N VAL A 308 -9.42 14.91 4.22
CA VAL A 308 -9.68 13.77 3.31
C VAL A 308 -8.79 12.58 3.68
N GLU A 309 -7.53 12.85 3.98
CA GLU A 309 -6.57 11.83 4.39
C GLU A 309 -6.96 11.14 5.70
N TYR A 310 -7.51 11.86 6.67
CA TYR A 310 -8.01 11.29 7.93
C TYR A 310 -9.07 10.22 7.69
N PHE A 311 -10.06 10.50 6.83
CA PHE A 311 -11.09 9.51 6.47
C PHE A 311 -10.50 8.32 5.72
N ARG A 312 -9.54 8.56 4.83
CA ARG A 312 -8.86 7.50 4.10
C ARG A 312 -8.06 6.57 5.03
N ILE A 313 -7.34 7.16 5.99
CA ILE A 313 -6.60 6.41 7.01
C ILE A 313 -7.56 5.59 7.87
N GLY A 314 -8.67 6.18 8.34
CA GLY A 314 -9.68 5.50 9.15
C GLY A 314 -10.27 4.29 8.43
N ASN A 315 -10.64 4.45 7.16
CA ASN A 315 -11.10 3.33 6.33
C ASN A 315 -10.02 2.26 6.13
N GLY A 316 -8.77 2.65 5.94
CA GLY A 316 -7.65 1.74 5.82
C GLY A 316 -7.43 0.91 7.09
N VAL A 317 -7.38 1.54 8.25
CA VAL A 317 -7.22 0.88 9.56
C VAL A 317 -8.36 -0.09 9.84
N THR A 318 -9.60 0.32 9.54
CA THR A 318 -10.77 -0.55 9.67
C THR A 318 -10.71 -1.73 8.71
N GLY A 319 -10.34 -1.49 7.46
CA GLY A 319 -10.16 -2.52 6.45
C GLY A 319 -9.10 -3.56 6.83
N GLU A 320 -8.00 -3.14 7.43
CA GLU A 320 -6.95 -4.03 7.96
C GLU A 320 -7.51 -4.91 9.09
N ALA A 321 -8.22 -4.33 10.07
CA ALA A 321 -8.81 -5.09 11.17
C ALA A 321 -9.83 -6.13 10.66
N VAL A 322 -10.69 -5.74 9.71
CA VAL A 322 -11.65 -6.66 9.06
C VAL A 322 -10.92 -7.74 8.27
N GLY A 323 -9.91 -7.39 7.46
CA GLY A 323 -9.13 -8.34 6.68
C GLY A 323 -8.45 -9.40 7.57
N HIS A 324 -7.82 -9.00 8.65
CA HIS A 324 -7.20 -9.92 9.62
C HIS A 324 -8.25 -10.82 10.28
N HIS A 325 -9.42 -10.28 10.62
CA HIS A 325 -10.49 -11.08 11.19
C HIS A 325 -11.00 -12.14 10.20
N LEU A 326 -11.31 -11.74 8.98
CA LEU A 326 -11.77 -12.66 7.93
C LEU A 326 -10.76 -13.78 7.67
N GLU A 327 -9.47 -13.46 7.63
CA GLU A 327 -8.39 -14.43 7.43
C GLU A 327 -8.33 -15.43 8.60
N ARG A 328 -8.38 -14.97 9.88
CA ARG A 328 -8.42 -15.86 11.06
C ARG A 328 -9.63 -16.78 11.05
N MET A 329 -10.80 -16.25 10.67
CA MET A 329 -12.03 -17.04 10.58
C MET A 329 -11.96 -18.07 9.45
N ALA A 330 -11.43 -17.72 8.29
CA ALA A 330 -11.27 -18.63 7.17
C ALA A 330 -10.29 -19.77 7.49
N GLN A 331 -9.16 -19.45 8.13
CA GLN A 331 -8.19 -20.45 8.59
C GLN A 331 -8.82 -21.43 9.58
N MET A 332 -9.62 -20.92 10.50
CA MET A 332 -10.33 -21.75 11.49
C MET A 332 -11.34 -22.66 10.81
N ASP A 333 -12.24 -22.14 9.97
CA ASP A 333 -13.26 -22.94 9.29
C ASP A 333 -12.63 -24.01 8.37
N GLU A 334 -11.51 -23.69 7.73
CA GLU A 334 -10.74 -24.63 6.92
C GLU A 334 -10.13 -25.74 7.79
N ARG A 335 -9.48 -25.38 8.92
CA ARG A 335 -8.86 -26.33 9.85
C ARG A 335 -9.85 -27.38 10.37
N TYR A 336 -11.08 -26.97 10.63
CA TYR A 336 -12.12 -27.84 11.17
C TYR A 336 -13.09 -28.41 10.11
N GLY A 337 -12.79 -28.20 8.83
CA GLY A 337 -13.58 -28.76 7.72
C GLY A 337 -15.01 -28.22 7.62
N VAL A 338 -15.26 -27.02 8.16
CA VAL A 338 -16.60 -26.41 8.19
C VAL A 338 -17.14 -26.22 6.78
N CYS A 339 -16.31 -25.78 5.84
CA CYS A 339 -16.71 -25.50 4.46
C CYS A 339 -17.14 -26.72 3.65
N ALA A 340 -16.84 -27.92 4.12
CA ALA A 340 -17.36 -29.18 3.53
C ALA A 340 -18.83 -29.43 3.85
N ARG A 341 -19.35 -28.83 4.94
CA ARG A 341 -20.71 -29.08 5.48
C ARG A 341 -21.60 -27.83 5.50
N PHE A 342 -21.01 -26.64 5.37
CA PHE A 342 -21.72 -25.37 5.49
C PHE A 342 -21.29 -24.40 4.40
N ALA A 343 -22.20 -24.04 3.51
CA ALA A 343 -21.91 -23.21 2.34
C ALA A 343 -21.48 -21.77 2.69
N GLU A 344 -22.03 -21.23 3.80
CA GLU A 344 -21.71 -19.88 4.32
C GLU A 344 -20.54 -19.90 5.32
N CYS A 345 -19.61 -20.83 5.15
CA CYS A 345 -18.36 -20.83 5.90
C CYS A 345 -17.48 -19.62 5.53
N TRP A 346 -16.59 -19.26 6.44
CA TRP A 346 -15.56 -18.29 6.13
C TRP A 346 -14.57 -18.86 5.12
N LYS A 347 -14.43 -18.23 3.97
CA LYS A 347 -13.51 -18.65 2.89
C LYS A 347 -12.43 -17.60 2.72
N ARG A 348 -11.24 -18.05 2.36
CA ARG A 348 -10.20 -17.14 1.86
C ARG A 348 -10.63 -16.63 0.48
N ASN A 349 -10.59 -15.31 0.32
CA ASN A 349 -10.78 -14.64 -0.97
C ASN A 349 -9.51 -14.68 -1.78
#